data_32e55201dbdc9dd5c1c03cd8e4c2545b
#
_entry.id   32e55201dbdc9dd5c1c03cd8e4c2545b
#
_cell.length_a   1.000
_cell.length_b   1.000
_cell.length_c   1.000
_cell.angle_alpha   90.00
_cell.angle_beta   90.00
_cell.angle_gamma   90.00
#
_symmetry.space_group_name_H-M   'P 1'
#
loop_
_entity.id
_entity.type
_entity.pdbx_description
1 polymer ?
#
loop_
_entity_poly.entity_id
_entity_poly.type
_entity_poly.pdbx_seq_one_letter_code
_entity_poly.pdbx_strand_id
1 'polypeptide(L)'
;MIADYTLRELKLKSLNSNEDNARNSYNSDDDEDVDDEDIVAVNSMDALIGTFRCSDNSLRRYLANRMSTCQLSVPFLVPDLAAPTENVTMFLSALESITKSWKTGSNENKSVYEVFATEHPFPIVSFIRIGEIAKSKSFLINKIMSDGSNHHDFFFHREMKGGDVERKVIGGLVELSWYLPSSGQGQKLQNEICFLNLRGDARDFEKQLNFLLKISSVLCIVLTSQCPDETTMAVLNKATQSEVVKIYLIFPEATQKQKQAQTKNYFKDLKSKHSDKLSLVMNDSKFNDHKLLDKIRAAIQKAIQGVKAVPLVNLACRWWTRYLT
;
A
#
# COMPACT_ATOMS: atom_id res chain seq x y z
N MET A 1 -11.64 -1.72 18.39
CA MET A 1 -11.25 -3.15 18.42
C MET A 1 -10.78 -3.73 17.08
N ILE A 2 -10.76 -2.95 16.00
CA ILE A 2 -10.15 -3.32 14.71
C ILE A 2 -8.78 -2.63 14.57
N ALA A 3 -8.31 -2.04 15.65
CA ALA A 3 -7.11 -1.21 15.66
C ALA A 3 -5.79 -1.98 15.62
N ASP A 4 -5.83 -3.25 15.91
CA ASP A 4 -4.64 -4.09 15.98
C ASP A 4 -4.62 -5.11 14.85
N TYR A 5 -3.56 -5.09 14.04
CA TYR A 5 -3.35 -6.09 13.01
C TYR A 5 -3.24 -7.52 13.56
N THR A 6 -2.94 -7.70 14.84
CA THR A 6 -2.93 -9.01 15.49
C THR A 6 -4.32 -9.67 15.52
N LEU A 7 -5.40 -8.88 15.52
CA LEU A 7 -6.78 -9.39 15.41
C LEU A 7 -7.19 -9.78 13.97
N ARG A 8 -6.30 -9.62 13.02
CA ARG A 8 -6.55 -9.98 11.62
C ARG A 8 -6.31 -11.47 11.33
N GLU A 9 -5.72 -12.18 12.26
CA GLU A 9 -5.63 -13.64 12.21
C GLU A 9 -6.98 -14.23 12.65
N LEU A 10 -7.80 -14.63 11.69
CA LEU A 10 -9.07 -15.30 11.94
C LEU A 10 -8.82 -16.80 11.92
N LYS A 11 -9.06 -17.44 13.06
CA LYS A 11 -9.13 -18.90 13.16
C LYS A 11 -10.61 -19.32 13.08
N LEU A 12 -10.98 -19.97 12.00
CA LEU A 12 -12.29 -20.56 11.82
C LEU A 12 -12.23 -22.02 12.23
N LYS A 13 -12.98 -22.39 13.26
CA LYS A 13 -13.25 -23.81 13.51
C LYS A 13 -14.00 -24.36 12.31
N SER A 14 -13.56 -25.47 11.76
CA SER A 14 -14.30 -26.14 10.71
C SER A 14 -15.69 -26.47 11.28
N LEU A 15 -16.73 -25.92 10.65
CA LEU A 15 -18.11 -26.32 10.94
C LEU A 15 -18.29 -27.71 10.32
N ASN A 16 -17.73 -28.73 10.96
CA ASN A 16 -18.16 -30.08 10.69
C ASN A 16 -19.57 -30.21 11.25
N SER A 17 -20.52 -30.20 10.33
CA SER A 17 -21.88 -30.54 10.52
C SER A 17 -22.00 -31.91 11.20
N ASN A 18 -22.14 -31.92 12.48
CA ASN A 18 -22.89 -32.93 13.21
C ASN A 18 -23.98 -32.18 13.97
N GLU A 19 -25.03 -31.78 13.25
CA GLU A 19 -26.35 -31.62 13.80
C GLU A 19 -26.82 -32.99 14.30
N ASP A 20 -26.41 -33.35 15.50
CA ASP A 20 -27.12 -34.29 16.39
C ASP A 20 -26.33 -34.34 17.68
N ASN A 21 -26.69 -33.49 18.61
CA ASN A 21 -26.71 -33.71 20.07
C ASN A 21 -26.75 -32.38 20.84
N ALA A 22 -27.83 -31.66 20.65
CA ALA A 22 -28.27 -30.68 21.62
C ALA A 22 -29.16 -31.38 22.64
N ARG A 23 -28.60 -31.90 23.73
CA ARG A 23 -29.24 -32.00 25.05
C ARG A 23 -28.31 -32.67 26.06
N ASN A 24 -28.10 -31.94 27.15
CA ASN A 24 -27.54 -32.39 28.46
C ASN A 24 -26.00 -32.52 28.56
N SER A 25 -25.32 -31.53 29.15
CA SER A 25 -24.95 -31.65 30.57
C SER A 25 -24.22 -30.39 31.02
N TYR A 26 -24.68 -29.84 32.11
CA TYR A 26 -23.91 -28.97 33.01
C TYR A 26 -22.92 -29.84 33.79
N ASN A 27 -21.72 -29.35 34.00
CA ASN A 27 -20.62 -29.78 34.86
C ASN A 27 -19.52 -30.59 34.18
N SER A 28 -18.40 -29.92 33.99
CA SER A 28 -17.14 -30.27 34.61
C SER A 28 -16.00 -29.39 34.02
N ASP A 29 -15.23 -28.81 34.93
CA ASP A 29 -13.93 -28.20 34.66
C ASP A 29 -12.96 -29.33 34.23
N ASP A 30 -12.90 -29.57 32.92
CA ASP A 30 -11.81 -30.32 32.30
C ASP A 30 -11.33 -29.45 31.15
N ASP A 31 -10.10 -28.92 31.29
CA ASP A 31 -9.30 -28.37 30.19
C ASP A 31 -9.07 -29.52 29.18
N GLU A 32 -10.05 -29.78 28.33
CA GLU A 32 -9.86 -30.61 27.15
C GLU A 32 -8.95 -29.84 26.21
N ASP A 33 -7.72 -30.34 26.04
CA ASP A 33 -6.85 -30.01 24.93
C ASP A 33 -7.64 -30.19 23.64
N VAL A 34 -8.19 -29.09 23.13
CA VAL A 34 -8.86 -29.08 21.83
C VAL A 34 -7.78 -29.32 20.80
N ASP A 35 -7.77 -30.51 20.23
CA ASP A 35 -6.89 -30.86 19.11
C ASP A 35 -6.89 -29.75 18.07
N ASP A 36 -5.74 -29.14 17.85
CA ASP A 36 -5.50 -27.97 16.97
C ASP A 36 -5.70 -28.30 15.46
N GLU A 37 -6.13 -29.54 15.14
CA GLU A 37 -6.19 -30.07 13.77
C GLU A 37 -7.30 -29.49 12.89
N ASP A 38 -8.31 -28.80 13.46
CA ASP A 38 -9.47 -28.29 12.70
C ASP A 38 -9.53 -26.77 12.52
N ILE A 39 -8.45 -26.05 12.85
CA ILE A 39 -8.45 -24.60 12.76
C ILE A 39 -7.90 -24.15 11.40
N VAL A 40 -8.78 -23.72 10.51
CA VAL A 40 -8.36 -23.10 9.23
C VAL A 40 -7.98 -21.65 9.46
N ALA A 41 -6.67 -21.36 9.33
CA ALA A 41 -6.19 -19.99 9.38
C ALA A 41 -6.58 -19.23 8.10
N VAL A 42 -7.19 -18.05 8.26
CA VAL A 42 -7.55 -17.15 7.15
C VAL A 42 -6.62 -15.95 7.15
N ASN A 43 -6.00 -15.65 6.00
CA ASN A 43 -5.15 -14.48 5.87
C ASN A 43 -5.98 -13.20 6.09
N SER A 44 -5.48 -12.30 6.91
CA SER A 44 -6.17 -11.06 7.28
C SER A 44 -6.53 -10.18 6.09
N MET A 45 -5.74 -10.22 5.01
CA MET A 45 -6.04 -9.47 3.79
C MET A 45 -7.19 -10.08 2.99
N ASP A 46 -7.30 -11.43 2.98
CA ASP A 46 -8.42 -12.10 2.32
C ASP A 46 -9.73 -11.81 3.07
N ALA A 47 -9.68 -11.84 4.41
CA ALA A 47 -10.82 -11.44 5.24
C ALA A 47 -11.22 -9.98 4.99
N LEU A 48 -10.27 -9.06 4.88
CA LEU A 48 -10.52 -7.65 4.57
C LEU A 48 -11.18 -7.47 3.20
N ILE A 49 -10.61 -8.09 2.15
CA ILE A 49 -11.13 -8.01 0.78
C ILE A 49 -12.55 -8.60 0.73
N GLY A 50 -12.76 -9.78 1.31
CA GLY A 50 -14.07 -10.42 1.40
C GLY A 50 -15.09 -9.54 2.11
N THR A 51 -14.71 -8.97 3.25
CA THR A 51 -15.60 -8.07 4.01
C THR A 51 -15.97 -6.83 3.19
N PHE A 52 -15.01 -6.17 2.53
CA PHE A 52 -15.31 -5.01 1.69
C PHE A 52 -16.21 -5.37 0.49
N ARG A 53 -16.01 -6.53 -0.10
CA ARG A 53 -16.83 -7.00 -1.22
C ARG A 53 -18.27 -7.32 -0.81
N CYS A 54 -18.45 -8.00 0.31
CA CYS A 54 -19.75 -8.46 0.78
C CYS A 54 -20.55 -7.38 1.55
N SER A 55 -19.90 -6.27 1.94
CA SER A 55 -20.56 -5.19 2.68
C SER A 55 -21.42 -4.30 1.79
N ASP A 56 -22.44 -3.69 2.35
CA ASP A 56 -23.14 -2.55 1.75
C ASP A 56 -22.31 -1.24 1.87
N ASN A 57 -22.78 -0.17 1.29
CA ASN A 57 -22.07 1.11 1.30
C ASN A 57 -21.95 1.69 2.71
N SER A 58 -22.92 1.49 3.59
CA SER A 58 -22.90 2.03 4.95
C SER A 58 -21.82 1.35 5.78
N LEU A 59 -21.77 0.02 5.71
CA LEU A 59 -20.73 -0.75 6.41
C LEU A 59 -19.34 -0.48 5.84
N ARG A 60 -19.19 -0.36 4.50
CA ARG A 60 -17.89 0.03 3.88
C ARG A 60 -17.41 1.40 4.38
N ARG A 61 -18.28 2.41 4.42
CA ARG A 61 -17.96 3.74 4.95
C ARG A 61 -17.54 3.66 6.43
N TYR A 62 -18.28 2.91 7.23
CA TYR A 62 -17.95 2.71 8.63
C TYR A 62 -16.56 2.07 8.80
N LEU A 63 -16.29 0.98 8.09
CA LEU A 63 -15.00 0.27 8.12
C LEU A 63 -13.86 1.18 7.65
N ALA A 64 -14.04 1.88 6.52
CA ALA A 64 -13.05 2.79 5.97
C ALA A 64 -12.69 3.91 6.96
N ASN A 65 -13.70 4.52 7.61
CA ASN A 65 -13.48 5.51 8.65
C ASN A 65 -12.71 4.95 9.85
N ARG A 66 -13.08 3.77 10.34
CA ARG A 66 -12.40 3.13 11.48
C ARG A 66 -10.95 2.79 11.13
N MET A 67 -10.70 2.19 9.95
CA MET A 67 -9.35 1.92 9.48
C MET A 67 -8.52 3.21 9.37
N SER A 68 -9.10 4.25 8.77
CA SER A 68 -8.46 5.55 8.63
C SER A 68 -8.12 6.21 9.96
N THR A 69 -9.02 6.12 10.96
CA THR A 69 -8.80 6.64 12.32
C THR A 69 -7.68 5.88 13.03
N CYS A 70 -7.61 4.57 12.82
CA CYS A 70 -6.53 3.72 13.35
C CYS A 70 -5.23 3.82 12.52
N GLN A 71 -5.16 4.74 11.57
CA GLN A 71 -4.02 4.93 10.67
C GLN A 71 -3.68 3.67 9.83
N LEU A 72 -4.65 2.80 9.60
CA LEU A 72 -4.50 1.64 8.74
C LEU A 72 -4.83 2.02 7.28
N SER A 73 -4.22 1.31 6.34
CA SER A 73 -4.54 1.47 4.92
C SER A 73 -5.98 1.05 4.63
N VAL A 74 -6.64 1.80 3.76
CA VAL A 74 -8.03 1.58 3.37
C VAL A 74 -8.07 1.03 1.95
N PRO A 75 -8.85 -0.06 1.68
CA PRO A 75 -9.07 -0.57 0.33
C PRO A 75 -9.70 0.49 -0.58
N PHE A 76 -9.15 0.66 -1.77
CA PHE A 76 -9.62 1.64 -2.75
C PHE A 76 -10.03 0.98 -4.08
N LEU A 77 -9.12 0.28 -4.76
CA LEU A 77 -9.45 -0.60 -5.86
C LEU A 77 -9.38 -2.04 -5.38
N VAL A 78 -10.50 -2.72 -5.38
CA VAL A 78 -10.61 -4.09 -4.87
C VAL A 78 -10.82 -5.05 -6.03
N PRO A 79 -9.95 -6.05 -6.21
CA PRO A 79 -10.08 -7.03 -7.29
C PRO A 79 -11.34 -7.87 -7.12
N ASP A 80 -11.87 -8.37 -8.23
CA ASP A 80 -12.93 -9.36 -8.21
C ASP A 80 -12.37 -10.72 -7.75
N LEU A 81 -13.05 -11.38 -6.81
CA LEU A 81 -12.59 -12.67 -6.29
C LEU A 81 -12.61 -13.78 -7.34
N ALA A 82 -13.54 -13.70 -8.32
CA ALA A 82 -13.65 -14.68 -9.40
C ALA A 82 -12.65 -14.42 -10.55
N ALA A 83 -12.28 -13.16 -10.79
CA ALA A 83 -11.38 -12.75 -11.88
C ALA A 83 -10.49 -11.57 -11.45
N PRO A 84 -9.54 -11.81 -10.51
CA PRO A 84 -8.79 -10.73 -9.85
C PRO A 84 -7.85 -9.95 -10.78
N THR A 85 -7.41 -10.54 -11.88
CA THR A 85 -6.57 -9.89 -12.90
C THR A 85 -7.39 -9.10 -13.91
N GLU A 86 -8.66 -9.48 -14.12
CA GLU A 86 -9.51 -8.91 -15.16
C GLU A 86 -10.44 -7.81 -14.63
N ASN A 87 -10.98 -7.99 -13.42
CA ASN A 87 -11.99 -7.11 -12.89
C ASN A 87 -11.58 -6.47 -11.57
N VAL A 88 -11.86 -5.17 -11.48
CA VAL A 88 -11.59 -4.36 -10.28
C VAL A 88 -12.73 -3.41 -10.03
N THR A 89 -13.10 -3.24 -8.77
CA THR A 89 -14.13 -2.28 -8.34
C THR A 89 -13.49 -1.15 -7.55
N MET A 90 -13.85 0.08 -7.88
CA MET A 90 -13.44 1.27 -7.13
C MET A 90 -14.45 1.57 -6.03
N PHE A 91 -13.99 1.64 -4.78
CA PHE A 91 -14.81 2.01 -3.63
C PHE A 91 -14.61 3.47 -3.20
N LEU A 92 -14.71 4.41 -4.15
CA LEU A 92 -14.56 5.84 -3.87
C LEU A 92 -15.57 6.32 -2.83
N SER A 93 -16.83 5.86 -2.92
CA SER A 93 -17.90 6.23 -1.97
C SER A 93 -17.60 5.81 -0.51
N ALA A 94 -16.78 4.79 -0.30
CA ALA A 94 -16.37 4.40 1.04
C ALA A 94 -15.41 5.43 1.69
N LEU A 95 -14.73 6.24 0.89
CA LEU A 95 -13.72 7.21 1.33
C LEU A 95 -14.29 8.61 1.60
N GLU A 96 -15.48 8.93 1.07
CA GLU A 96 -16.05 10.28 1.06
C GLU A 96 -16.25 10.89 2.46
N SER A 97 -16.50 10.05 3.48
CA SER A 97 -16.70 10.49 4.85
C SER A 97 -15.42 10.53 5.69
N ILE A 98 -14.27 10.18 5.11
CA ILE A 98 -13.00 10.21 5.83
C ILE A 98 -12.53 11.65 5.97
N THR A 99 -12.38 12.11 7.21
CA THR A 99 -11.74 13.39 7.53
C THR A 99 -10.30 13.18 7.99
N LYS A 100 -9.45 14.14 7.67
CA LYS A 100 -8.05 14.20 8.11
C LYS A 100 -7.78 15.56 8.74
N SER A 101 -7.09 15.55 9.89
CA SER A 101 -6.69 16.76 10.56
C SER A 101 -5.22 16.74 10.94
N TRP A 102 -4.55 17.87 10.78
CA TRP A 102 -3.15 18.05 11.20
C TRP A 102 -2.88 19.51 11.58
N LYS A 103 -1.78 19.70 12.27
CA LYS A 103 -1.35 21.04 12.72
C LYS A 103 -0.17 21.49 11.87
N THR A 104 -0.23 22.72 11.37
CA THR A 104 0.89 23.39 10.69
C THR A 104 1.26 24.66 11.41
N GLY A 105 2.49 25.15 11.19
CA GLY A 105 2.99 26.38 11.77
C GLY A 105 3.98 26.21 12.92
N SER A 106 4.64 27.30 13.28
CA SER A 106 5.55 27.38 14.42
C SER A 106 4.78 27.41 15.74
N ASN A 107 5.49 27.25 16.88
CA ASN A 107 4.90 27.12 18.21
C ASN A 107 3.94 28.27 18.61
N GLU A 108 4.07 29.45 18.01
CA GLU A 108 3.26 30.62 18.31
C GLU A 108 2.03 30.79 17.41
N ASN A 109 2.05 30.21 16.19
CA ASN A 109 0.94 30.29 15.23
C ASN A 109 0.62 28.90 14.65
N LYS A 110 -0.03 28.05 15.45
CA LYS A 110 -0.49 26.73 15.01
C LYS A 110 -1.89 26.85 14.41
N SER A 111 -2.01 26.55 13.12
CA SER A 111 -3.29 26.34 12.46
C SER A 111 -3.64 24.85 12.44
N VAL A 112 -4.89 24.52 12.74
CA VAL A 112 -5.43 23.18 12.61
C VAL A 112 -6.17 23.13 11.27
N TYR A 113 -5.80 22.20 10.42
CA TYR A 113 -6.51 21.88 9.19
C TYR A 113 -7.38 20.66 9.43
N GLU A 114 -8.62 20.70 8.98
CA GLU A 114 -9.52 19.55 8.92
C GLU A 114 -10.18 19.55 7.54
N VAL A 115 -10.02 18.44 6.82
CA VAL A 115 -10.45 18.32 5.42
C VAL A 115 -11.04 16.95 5.15
N PHE A 116 -11.92 16.87 4.15
CA PHE A 116 -12.29 15.57 3.58
C PHE A 116 -11.14 15.01 2.75
N ALA A 117 -10.77 13.77 3.05
CA ALA A 117 -9.56 13.15 2.49
C ALA A 117 -9.62 12.96 0.96
N THR A 118 -10.81 12.88 0.38
CA THR A 118 -11.01 12.75 -1.07
C THR A 118 -11.03 14.10 -1.80
N GLU A 119 -11.35 15.19 -1.08
CA GLU A 119 -11.50 16.53 -1.66
C GLU A 119 -10.24 17.38 -1.52
N HIS A 120 -9.43 17.11 -0.50
CA HIS A 120 -8.16 17.82 -0.36
C HIS A 120 -7.12 17.33 -1.37
N PRO A 121 -6.39 18.25 -2.04
CA PRO A 121 -5.43 17.92 -3.09
C PRO A 121 -4.10 17.38 -2.49
N PHE A 122 -4.11 16.19 -1.91
CA PHE A 122 -2.88 15.53 -1.47
C PHE A 122 -2.01 15.15 -2.68
N PRO A 123 -0.69 15.41 -2.66
CA PRO A 123 0.22 14.75 -3.58
C PRO A 123 0.10 13.23 -3.45
N ILE A 124 -0.05 12.54 -4.56
CA ILE A 124 -0.22 11.08 -4.58
C ILE A 124 1.10 10.41 -4.90
N VAL A 125 1.58 9.59 -3.97
CA VAL A 125 2.79 8.77 -4.11
C VAL A 125 2.40 7.31 -4.15
N SER A 126 2.55 6.67 -5.31
CA SER A 126 2.18 5.27 -5.50
C SER A 126 3.39 4.36 -5.49
N PHE A 127 3.23 3.19 -4.88
CA PHE A 127 4.21 2.13 -4.83
C PHE A 127 3.71 0.91 -5.58
N ILE A 128 4.49 0.43 -6.53
CA ILE A 128 4.29 -0.83 -7.23
C ILE A 128 5.53 -1.70 -7.10
N ARG A 129 5.38 -3.00 -7.33
CA ARG A 129 6.47 -3.97 -7.38
C ARG A 129 6.47 -4.66 -8.73
N ILE A 130 7.64 -4.92 -9.26
CA ILE A 130 7.84 -5.78 -10.43
C ILE A 130 8.82 -6.88 -10.05
N GLY A 131 8.43 -8.12 -10.27
CA GLY A 131 9.18 -9.30 -9.87
C GLY A 131 9.11 -9.59 -8.37
N GLU A 132 9.80 -10.63 -7.95
CA GLU A 132 9.91 -11.01 -6.55
C GLU A 132 11.03 -10.24 -5.87
N ILE A 133 10.76 -9.76 -4.67
CA ILE A 133 11.71 -9.04 -3.82
C ILE A 133 11.79 -9.70 -2.44
N ALA A 134 12.99 -9.78 -1.89
CA ALA A 134 13.21 -10.41 -0.59
C ALA A 134 12.47 -9.69 0.54
N LYS A 135 12.49 -8.35 0.55
CA LYS A 135 11.82 -7.53 1.57
C LYS A 135 10.44 -7.10 1.09
N SER A 136 9.44 -7.12 1.97
CA SER A 136 8.09 -6.66 1.67
C SER A 136 8.06 -5.18 1.28
N LYS A 137 7.44 -4.87 0.12
CA LYS A 137 7.19 -3.50 -0.32
C LYS A 137 6.32 -2.72 0.70
N SER A 138 5.30 -3.36 1.26
CA SER A 138 4.43 -2.75 2.28
C SER A 138 5.20 -2.41 3.54
N PHE A 139 6.13 -3.28 3.98
CA PHE A 139 7.05 -2.98 5.07
C PHE A 139 7.93 -1.76 4.76
N LEU A 140 8.46 -1.67 3.53
CA LEU A 140 9.25 -0.51 3.10
C LEU A 140 8.44 0.79 3.18
N ILE A 141 7.18 0.78 2.74
CA ILE A 141 6.29 1.95 2.82
C ILE A 141 6.04 2.33 4.28
N ASN A 142 5.75 1.36 5.16
CA ASN A 142 5.57 1.62 6.59
C ASN A 142 6.80 2.31 7.20
N LYS A 143 8.00 1.84 6.86
CA LYS A 143 9.25 2.47 7.31
C LYS A 143 9.46 3.88 6.75
N ILE A 144 9.02 4.15 5.52
CA ILE A 144 9.08 5.49 4.92
C ILE A 144 8.14 6.45 5.66
N MET A 145 6.91 6.00 5.97
CA MET A 145 5.89 6.79 6.63
C MET A 145 6.10 6.96 8.13
N SER A 146 6.84 6.05 8.78
CA SER A 146 7.12 6.11 10.21
C SER A 146 8.26 7.08 10.52
N ASP A 147 8.09 7.88 11.55
CA ASP A 147 9.17 8.69 12.12
C ASP A 147 10.04 7.83 13.05
N GLY A 148 11.34 8.00 12.98
CA GLY A 148 12.41 7.18 13.54
C GLY A 148 12.19 6.47 14.89
N SER A 149 11.49 7.07 15.85
CA SER A 149 11.16 6.48 17.16
C SER A 149 9.78 5.80 17.21
N ASN A 150 8.85 6.18 16.33
CA ASN A 150 7.48 5.69 16.33
C ASN A 150 7.24 4.88 15.06
N HIS A 151 7.39 3.56 15.19
CA HIS A 151 7.02 2.65 14.10
C HIS A 151 5.52 2.40 14.13
N HIS A 152 4.85 2.57 12.98
CA HIS A 152 3.46 2.19 12.80
C HIS A 152 3.29 1.42 11.50
N ASP A 153 2.50 0.34 11.55
CA ASP A 153 2.22 -0.49 10.40
C ASP A 153 0.93 -0.06 9.69
N PHE A 154 1.05 0.96 8.84
CA PHE A 154 -0.06 1.48 8.02
C PHE A 154 -0.58 0.41 7.05
N PHE A 155 0.33 -0.32 6.42
CA PHE A 155 0.05 -1.37 5.44
C PHE A 155 0.40 -2.73 6.01
N PHE A 156 -0.55 -3.66 5.99
CA PHE A 156 -0.29 -5.04 6.39
C PHE A 156 0.82 -5.66 5.52
N HIS A 157 1.70 -6.48 6.11
CA HIS A 157 2.79 -7.14 5.37
C HIS A 157 3.08 -8.53 5.96
N ARG A 158 3.80 -9.35 5.19
CA ARG A 158 4.04 -10.75 5.52
C ARG A 158 4.86 -10.99 6.81
N GLU A 159 5.64 -10.01 7.24
CA GLU A 159 6.43 -10.10 8.47
C GLU A 159 5.62 -9.77 9.74
N MET A 160 4.32 -9.44 9.61
CA MET A 160 3.40 -9.26 10.73
C MET A 160 2.78 -10.59 11.13
N LYS A 161 2.27 -10.66 12.37
CA LYS A 161 1.54 -11.83 12.87
C LYS A 161 0.38 -12.18 11.92
N GLY A 162 0.31 -13.45 11.49
CA GLY A 162 -0.67 -13.92 10.50
C GLY A 162 -0.40 -13.47 9.05
N GLY A 163 0.75 -12.81 8.81
CA GLY A 163 1.17 -12.40 7.47
C GLY A 163 1.76 -13.53 6.62
N ASP A 164 2.18 -14.60 7.28
CA ASP A 164 2.69 -15.86 6.71
C ASP A 164 1.58 -16.83 6.30
N VAL A 165 0.33 -16.61 6.77
CA VAL A 165 -0.82 -17.42 6.35
C VAL A 165 -1.02 -17.26 4.85
N GLU A 166 -1.20 -18.41 4.17
CA GLU A 166 -1.41 -18.43 2.71
C GLU A 166 -2.59 -17.57 2.28
N ARG A 167 -2.40 -16.79 1.24
CA ARG A 167 -3.44 -15.93 0.68
C ARG A 167 -4.20 -16.65 -0.42
N LYS A 168 -5.54 -16.60 -0.35
CA LYS A 168 -6.44 -17.09 -1.41
C LYS A 168 -6.64 -16.03 -2.49
N VAL A 169 -6.59 -14.75 -2.13
CA VAL A 169 -6.62 -13.62 -3.09
C VAL A 169 -5.20 -13.21 -3.43
N ILE A 170 -4.75 -13.51 -4.63
CA ILE A 170 -3.36 -13.43 -5.08
C ILE A 170 -2.79 -12.01 -5.01
N GLY A 171 -3.57 -10.99 -5.34
CA GLY A 171 -3.10 -9.58 -5.37
C GLY A 171 -4.12 -8.64 -6.00
N GLY A 172 -3.64 -7.54 -6.56
CA GLY A 172 -4.46 -6.58 -7.29
C GLY A 172 -5.21 -5.55 -6.43
N LEU A 173 -5.15 -5.67 -5.10
CA LEU A 173 -5.68 -4.63 -4.21
C LEU A 173 -4.83 -3.37 -4.31
N VAL A 174 -5.47 -2.23 -4.58
CA VAL A 174 -4.88 -0.91 -4.35
C VAL A 174 -5.48 -0.37 -3.05
N GLU A 175 -4.63 -0.14 -2.09
CA GLU A 175 -4.98 0.45 -0.79
C GLU A 175 -4.26 1.78 -0.62
N LEU A 176 -4.85 2.64 0.19
CA LEU A 176 -4.29 3.97 0.45
C LEU A 176 -4.21 4.27 1.94
N SER A 177 -3.24 5.12 2.31
CA SER A 177 -3.11 5.71 3.63
C SER A 177 -2.52 7.10 3.50
N TRP A 178 -2.70 7.93 4.53
CA TRP A 178 -2.23 9.32 4.53
C TRP A 178 -1.10 9.50 5.54
N TYR A 179 -0.02 10.11 5.08
CA TYR A 179 0.99 10.70 5.95
C TYR A 179 0.61 12.15 6.22
N LEU A 180 0.52 12.50 7.48
CA LEU A 180 0.24 13.87 7.94
C LEU A 180 1.40 14.33 8.80
N PRO A 181 2.04 15.46 8.47
CA PRO A 181 3.16 15.95 9.27
C PRO A 181 2.69 16.31 10.68
N SER A 182 3.47 15.94 11.70
CA SER A 182 3.25 16.40 13.07
C SER A 182 4.12 17.64 13.35
N SER A 183 3.79 18.44 14.33
CA SER A 183 4.57 19.64 14.71
C SER A 183 5.87 19.32 15.48
N GLY A 184 6.34 18.06 15.48
CA GLY A 184 7.52 17.60 16.20
C GLY A 184 8.84 17.89 15.48
N GLN A 185 9.93 18.09 16.24
CA GLN A 185 11.28 18.16 15.67
C GLN A 185 11.69 16.77 15.18
N GLY A 186 12.34 16.70 14.02
CA GLY A 186 12.92 15.46 13.46
C GLY A 186 12.09 14.77 12.39
N GLN A 187 11.01 15.38 11.91
CA GLN A 187 10.23 14.85 10.80
C GLN A 187 11.02 14.79 9.50
N LYS A 188 10.95 13.65 8.85
CA LYS A 188 11.67 13.38 7.60
C LYS A 188 10.86 13.71 6.35
N LEU A 189 9.54 13.70 6.43
CA LEU A 189 8.62 14.20 5.41
C LEU A 189 7.89 15.43 5.97
N GLN A 190 7.86 16.51 5.21
CA GLN A 190 7.37 17.82 5.68
C GLN A 190 5.96 18.13 5.16
N ASN A 191 5.52 17.44 4.12
CA ASN A 191 4.22 17.66 3.50
C ASN A 191 3.27 16.51 3.81
N GLU A 192 2.00 16.79 3.77
CA GLU A 192 0.93 15.80 3.74
C GLU A 192 0.96 15.04 2.42
N ILE A 193 0.84 13.71 2.46
CA ILE A 193 0.96 12.84 1.30
C ILE A 193 -0.08 11.73 1.38
N CYS A 194 -0.74 11.44 0.25
CA CYS A 194 -1.52 10.22 0.08
C CYS A 194 -0.64 9.12 -0.53
N PHE A 195 -0.38 8.06 0.23
CA PHE A 195 0.37 6.91 -0.23
C PHE A 195 -0.59 5.83 -0.75
N LEU A 196 -0.31 5.33 -1.97
CA LEU A 196 -1.02 4.19 -2.55
C LEU A 196 -0.09 3.00 -2.71
N ASN A 197 -0.62 1.83 -2.45
CA ASN A 197 0.09 0.56 -2.51
C ASN A 197 -0.67 -0.44 -3.38
N LEU A 198 -0.14 -0.80 -4.56
CA LEU A 198 -0.65 -1.91 -5.36
C LEU A 198 -0.07 -3.23 -4.84
N ARG A 199 -0.89 -4.12 -4.33
CA ARG A 199 -0.47 -5.45 -3.87
C ARG A 199 -0.28 -6.41 -5.04
N GLY A 200 0.72 -7.28 -4.91
CA GLY A 200 1.11 -8.20 -5.97
C GLY A 200 2.14 -7.62 -6.93
N ASP A 201 2.39 -8.32 -8.02
CA ASP A 201 3.25 -7.88 -9.12
C ASP A 201 2.45 -6.98 -10.06
N ALA A 202 2.97 -5.82 -10.38
CA ALA A 202 2.26 -4.86 -11.23
C ALA A 202 2.03 -5.34 -12.67
N ARG A 203 2.79 -6.35 -13.12
CA ARG A 203 2.64 -6.97 -14.45
C ARG A 203 1.32 -7.72 -14.59
N ASP A 204 0.80 -8.25 -13.48
CA ASP A 204 -0.41 -9.08 -13.45
C ASP A 204 -1.70 -8.25 -13.37
N PHE A 205 -1.60 -6.94 -13.04
CA PHE A 205 -2.74 -6.09 -12.72
C PHE A 205 -2.76 -4.82 -13.57
N GLU A 206 -2.99 -4.99 -14.87
CA GLU A 206 -2.88 -3.91 -15.85
C GLU A 206 -3.87 -2.75 -15.58
N LYS A 207 -5.11 -3.04 -15.19
CA LYS A 207 -6.12 -2.00 -14.91
C LYS A 207 -5.71 -1.12 -13.73
N GLN A 208 -5.24 -1.75 -12.64
CA GLN A 208 -4.75 -1.04 -11.47
C GLN A 208 -3.49 -0.24 -11.78
N LEU A 209 -2.56 -0.83 -12.55
CA LEU A 209 -1.37 -0.12 -13.01
C LEU A 209 -1.75 1.11 -13.83
N ASN A 210 -2.63 0.98 -14.82
CA ASN A 210 -3.09 2.10 -15.65
C ASN A 210 -3.74 3.20 -14.83
N PHE A 211 -4.53 2.83 -13.83
CA PHE A 211 -5.11 3.78 -12.88
C PHE A 211 -4.01 4.54 -12.12
N LEU A 212 -3.05 3.84 -11.52
CA LEU A 212 -1.97 4.47 -10.76
C LEU A 212 -1.11 5.38 -11.64
N LEU A 213 -0.82 4.97 -12.88
CA LEU A 213 -0.07 5.78 -13.84
C LEU A 213 -0.78 7.11 -14.20
N LYS A 214 -2.10 7.16 -14.02
CA LYS A 214 -2.91 8.34 -14.32
C LYS A 214 -3.07 9.30 -13.16
N ILE A 215 -3.14 8.77 -11.93
CA ILE A 215 -3.44 9.60 -10.76
C ILE A 215 -2.20 9.98 -9.94
N SER A 216 -1.09 9.26 -10.10
CA SER A 216 0.10 9.46 -9.26
C SER A 216 0.88 10.70 -9.66
N SER A 217 1.24 11.51 -8.69
CA SER A 217 2.26 12.55 -8.84
C SER A 217 3.66 11.94 -8.92
N VAL A 218 3.91 10.94 -8.06
CA VAL A 218 5.18 10.22 -7.97
C VAL A 218 4.91 8.72 -7.98
N LEU A 219 5.67 7.98 -8.79
CA LEU A 219 5.62 6.52 -8.85
C LEU A 219 6.93 5.93 -8.35
N CYS A 220 6.85 5.11 -7.33
CA CYS A 220 7.95 4.33 -6.78
C CYS A 220 7.83 2.87 -7.25
N ILE A 221 8.74 2.40 -8.07
CA ILE A 221 8.78 1.05 -8.61
C ILE A 221 9.86 0.27 -7.87
N VAL A 222 9.47 -0.74 -7.11
CA VAL A 222 10.39 -1.60 -6.37
C VAL A 222 10.78 -2.78 -7.24
N LEU A 223 12.08 -2.96 -7.46
CA LEU A 223 12.68 -3.91 -8.39
C LEU A 223 13.83 -4.68 -7.74
N THR A 224 14.15 -5.84 -8.31
CA THR A 224 15.43 -6.53 -8.04
C THR A 224 16.56 -5.91 -8.87
N SER A 225 17.81 -6.17 -8.46
CA SER A 225 19.01 -5.73 -9.21
C SER A 225 19.36 -6.64 -10.39
N GLN A 226 18.44 -7.50 -10.83
CA GLN A 226 18.62 -8.40 -11.96
C GLN A 226 18.40 -7.69 -13.29
N CYS A 227 18.80 -8.33 -14.39
CA CYS A 227 18.51 -7.85 -15.73
C CYS A 227 16.98 -7.85 -15.95
N PRO A 228 16.40 -6.71 -16.35
CA PRO A 228 14.96 -6.66 -16.61
C PRO A 228 14.61 -7.50 -17.85
N ASP A 229 13.52 -8.25 -17.74
CA ASP A 229 12.91 -8.95 -18.89
C ASP A 229 12.06 -7.97 -19.74
N GLU A 230 11.57 -8.46 -20.87
CA GLU A 230 10.75 -7.66 -21.79
C GLU A 230 9.48 -7.13 -21.14
N THR A 231 8.83 -7.92 -20.27
CA THR A 231 7.61 -7.54 -19.58
C THR A 231 7.88 -6.40 -18.56
N THR A 232 8.99 -6.49 -17.85
CA THR A 232 9.47 -5.40 -16.97
C THR A 232 9.73 -4.14 -17.77
N MET A 233 10.45 -4.24 -18.90
CA MET A 233 10.73 -3.09 -19.75
C MET A 233 9.46 -2.47 -20.35
N ALA A 234 8.46 -3.29 -20.71
CA ALA A 234 7.16 -2.80 -21.19
C ALA A 234 6.45 -1.93 -20.11
N VAL A 235 6.42 -2.40 -18.87
CA VAL A 235 5.85 -1.61 -17.74
C VAL A 235 6.62 -0.32 -17.52
N LEU A 236 7.96 -0.35 -17.57
CA LEU A 236 8.79 0.85 -17.39
C LEU A 236 8.60 1.86 -18.53
N ASN A 237 8.54 1.40 -19.76
CA ASN A 237 8.25 2.26 -20.91
C ASN A 237 6.85 2.90 -20.80
N LYS A 238 5.84 2.13 -20.43
CA LYS A 238 4.48 2.62 -20.18
C LYS A 238 4.47 3.68 -19.06
N ALA A 239 5.21 3.45 -17.97
CA ALA A 239 5.34 4.41 -16.88
C ALA A 239 6.03 5.71 -17.33
N THR A 240 7.11 5.63 -18.10
CA THR A 240 7.80 6.84 -18.58
C THR A 240 6.98 7.67 -19.56
N GLN A 241 6.06 7.06 -20.29
CA GLN A 241 5.12 7.74 -21.21
C GLN A 241 3.86 8.27 -20.52
N SER A 242 3.62 7.92 -19.24
CA SER A 242 2.43 8.33 -18.47
C SER A 242 2.48 9.80 -18.04
N GLU A 243 1.41 10.26 -17.38
CA GLU A 243 1.29 11.61 -16.80
C GLU A 243 2.07 11.77 -15.46
N VAL A 244 2.65 10.71 -14.92
CA VAL A 244 3.43 10.75 -13.68
C VAL A 244 4.59 11.73 -13.78
N VAL A 245 4.75 12.60 -12.80
CA VAL A 245 5.79 13.66 -12.81
C VAL A 245 7.18 13.10 -12.55
N LYS A 246 7.31 12.18 -11.57
CA LYS A 246 8.59 11.55 -11.20
C LYS A 246 8.44 10.06 -10.98
N ILE A 247 9.42 9.30 -11.45
CA ILE A 247 9.50 7.86 -11.30
C ILE A 247 10.81 7.51 -10.61
N TYR A 248 10.72 6.74 -9.52
CA TYR A 248 11.88 6.22 -8.81
C TYR A 248 11.94 4.71 -8.93
N LEU A 249 13.01 4.19 -9.53
CA LEU A 249 13.34 2.77 -9.50
C LEU A 249 14.10 2.50 -8.20
N ILE A 250 13.49 1.74 -7.30
CA ILE A 250 14.01 1.47 -5.96
C ILE A 250 14.52 0.04 -5.91
N PHE A 251 15.79 -0.12 -5.53
CA PHE A 251 16.48 -1.39 -5.37
C PHE A 251 16.79 -1.58 -3.88
N PRO A 252 15.89 -2.25 -3.12
CA PRO A 252 16.02 -2.35 -1.66
C PRO A 252 17.11 -3.32 -1.22
N GLU A 253 17.51 -4.25 -2.10
CA GLU A 253 18.57 -5.21 -1.80
C GLU A 253 19.92 -4.53 -1.78
N ALA A 254 20.69 -4.78 -0.70
CA ALA A 254 22.07 -4.27 -0.62
C ALA A 254 22.95 -4.96 -1.68
N THR A 255 23.54 -4.17 -2.55
CA THR A 255 24.35 -4.69 -3.65
C THR A 255 25.78 -4.17 -3.60
N GLN A 256 26.74 -5.04 -3.98
CA GLN A 256 28.15 -4.64 -4.15
C GLN A 256 28.26 -3.61 -5.28
N LYS A 257 29.29 -2.76 -5.22
CA LYS A 257 29.53 -1.69 -6.21
C LYS A 257 29.52 -2.19 -7.67
N GLN A 258 30.09 -3.37 -7.90
CA GLN A 258 30.11 -3.98 -9.25
C GLN A 258 28.71 -4.31 -9.76
N LYS A 259 27.86 -4.94 -8.93
CA LYS A 259 26.48 -5.26 -9.27
C LYS A 259 25.63 -3.99 -9.44
N GLN A 260 25.90 -2.94 -8.68
CA GLN A 260 25.26 -1.64 -8.86
C GLN A 260 25.60 -1.00 -10.21
N ALA A 261 26.86 -1.13 -10.66
CA ALA A 261 27.27 -0.65 -11.97
C ALA A 261 26.57 -1.41 -13.10
N GLN A 262 26.45 -2.74 -12.99
CA GLN A 262 25.67 -3.55 -13.93
C GLN A 262 24.21 -3.15 -13.95
N THR A 263 23.58 -3.00 -12.80
CA THR A 263 22.17 -2.57 -12.70
C THR A 263 21.99 -1.19 -13.34
N LYS A 264 22.91 -0.24 -13.11
CA LYS A 264 22.86 1.07 -13.78
C LYS A 264 22.94 0.96 -15.30
N ASN A 265 23.73 0.02 -15.81
CA ASN A 265 23.86 -0.21 -17.25
C ASN A 265 22.58 -0.74 -17.86
N TYR A 266 21.85 -1.65 -17.20
CA TYR A 266 20.55 -2.17 -17.68
C TYR A 266 19.53 -1.05 -17.93
N PHE A 267 19.56 0.00 -17.10
CA PHE A 267 18.61 1.11 -17.21
C PHE A 267 19.21 2.37 -17.82
N LYS A 268 20.44 2.28 -18.38
CA LYS A 268 21.17 3.46 -18.90
C LYS A 268 20.41 4.17 -20.01
N ASP A 269 19.92 3.41 -20.99
CA ASP A 269 19.21 3.97 -22.13
C ASP A 269 17.86 4.55 -21.75
N LEU A 270 17.11 3.86 -20.89
CA LEU A 270 15.84 4.35 -20.38
C LEU A 270 16.04 5.63 -19.58
N LYS A 271 17.06 5.66 -18.71
CA LYS A 271 17.39 6.85 -17.92
C LYS A 271 17.88 8.00 -18.78
N SER A 272 18.69 7.77 -19.83
CA SER A 272 19.18 8.83 -20.70
C SER A 272 18.05 9.49 -21.49
N LYS A 273 17.06 8.71 -21.94
CA LYS A 273 15.87 9.20 -22.67
C LYS A 273 14.90 9.97 -21.77
N HIS A 274 14.87 9.65 -20.46
CA HIS A 274 13.90 10.18 -19.50
C HIS A 274 14.57 10.71 -18.23
N SER A 275 15.71 11.41 -18.37
CA SER A 275 16.55 11.86 -17.24
C SER A 275 15.80 12.76 -16.25
N ASP A 276 14.88 13.59 -16.76
CA ASP A 276 14.11 14.52 -15.94
C ASP A 276 13.01 13.83 -15.12
N LYS A 277 12.53 12.68 -15.61
CA LYS A 277 11.42 11.93 -15.03
C LYS A 277 11.86 10.72 -14.23
N LEU A 278 12.91 10.00 -14.66
CA LEU A 278 13.32 8.72 -14.10
C LEU A 278 14.61 8.85 -13.27
N SER A 279 14.60 8.31 -12.06
CA SER A 279 15.75 8.24 -11.19
C SER A 279 15.88 6.88 -10.52
N LEU A 280 17.13 6.46 -10.25
CA LEU A 280 17.45 5.20 -9.58
C LEU A 280 17.82 5.47 -8.12
N VAL A 281 17.24 4.70 -7.19
CA VAL A 281 17.55 4.74 -5.76
C VAL A 281 18.04 3.36 -5.34
N MET A 282 19.32 3.25 -4.99
CA MET A 282 19.98 1.98 -4.66
C MET A 282 20.36 1.94 -3.19
N ASN A 283 20.28 0.73 -2.61
CA ASN A 283 20.81 0.46 -1.28
C ASN A 283 22.31 0.19 -1.36
N ASP A 284 23.11 1.07 -0.77
CA ASP A 284 24.59 0.98 -0.79
C ASP A 284 25.15 0.20 0.40
N SER A 285 24.31 -0.22 1.35
CA SER A 285 24.75 -0.79 2.62
C SER A 285 24.03 -2.09 2.95
N LYS A 286 24.81 -3.12 3.32
CA LYS A 286 24.27 -4.39 3.81
C LYS A 286 23.63 -4.28 5.20
N PHE A 287 24.02 -3.29 6.00
CA PHE A 287 23.70 -3.19 7.42
C PHE A 287 22.84 -1.99 7.80
N ASN A 288 22.56 -1.08 6.88
CA ASN A 288 21.89 0.17 7.23
C ASN A 288 20.82 0.57 6.21
N ASP A 289 19.62 0.04 6.43
CA ASP A 289 18.44 0.42 5.64
C ASP A 289 18.02 1.89 5.86
N HIS A 290 18.44 2.53 6.96
CA HIS A 290 18.09 3.93 7.24
C HIS A 290 18.59 4.88 6.14
N LYS A 291 19.78 4.66 5.59
CA LYS A 291 20.30 5.47 4.49
C LYS A 291 19.45 5.35 3.22
N LEU A 292 18.93 4.15 2.93
CA LEU A 292 18.02 3.95 1.80
C LEU A 292 16.70 4.67 2.05
N LEU A 293 16.12 4.54 3.25
CA LEU A 293 14.89 5.21 3.62
C LEU A 293 15.02 6.72 3.51
N ASP A 294 16.12 7.29 4.01
CA ASP A 294 16.37 8.73 3.93
C ASP A 294 16.53 9.21 2.48
N LYS A 295 17.21 8.42 1.61
CA LYS A 295 17.28 8.72 0.17
C LYS A 295 15.88 8.71 -0.47
N ILE A 296 15.03 7.73 -0.14
CA ILE A 296 13.67 7.64 -0.69
C ILE A 296 12.84 8.82 -0.20
N ARG A 297 12.87 9.14 1.10
CA ARG A 297 12.13 10.27 1.67
C ARG A 297 12.55 11.60 1.04
N ALA A 298 13.86 11.85 0.94
CA ALA A 298 14.38 13.04 0.28
C ALA A 298 13.99 13.13 -1.19
N ALA A 299 13.97 12.00 -1.90
CA ALA A 299 13.55 11.93 -3.29
C ALA A 299 12.06 12.25 -3.44
N ILE A 300 11.20 11.65 -2.60
CA ILE A 300 9.75 11.94 -2.57
C ILE A 300 9.51 13.41 -2.23
N GLN A 301 10.13 13.91 -1.15
CA GLN A 301 9.99 15.30 -0.70
C GLN A 301 10.33 16.29 -1.81
N LYS A 302 11.44 16.05 -2.50
CA LYS A 302 11.86 16.88 -3.65
C LYS A 302 10.89 16.81 -4.81
N ALA A 303 10.35 15.62 -5.09
CA ALA A 303 9.46 15.42 -6.25
C ALA A 303 8.10 16.06 -6.07
N ILE A 304 7.57 16.08 -4.83
CA ILE A 304 6.24 16.69 -4.56
C ILE A 304 6.29 18.21 -4.45
N GLN A 305 7.48 18.79 -4.22
CA GLN A 305 7.67 20.25 -4.26
C GLN A 305 7.38 20.78 -5.67
N GLY A 306 6.34 21.56 -5.83
CA GLY A 306 5.94 22.13 -7.12
C GLY A 306 4.96 21.25 -7.95
N VAL A 307 4.56 20.09 -7.42
CA VAL A 307 3.45 19.33 -8.00
C VAL A 307 2.13 20.07 -7.73
N LYS A 308 1.37 20.35 -8.77
CA LYS A 308 0.00 20.81 -8.64
C LYS A 308 -0.89 19.60 -8.34
N ALA A 309 -1.07 19.31 -7.05
CA ALA A 309 -1.93 18.22 -6.62
C ALA A 309 -3.40 18.48 -7.00
N VAL A 310 -4.13 17.40 -7.25
CA VAL A 310 -5.56 17.43 -7.63
C VAL A 310 -6.31 16.51 -6.66
N PRO A 311 -7.50 16.90 -6.19
CA PRO A 311 -8.31 16.06 -5.32
C PRO A 311 -8.53 14.65 -5.89
N LEU A 312 -8.45 13.65 -5.00
CA LEU A 312 -8.59 12.24 -5.38
C LEU A 312 -9.93 11.97 -6.08
N VAL A 313 -11.00 12.60 -5.62
CA VAL A 313 -12.34 12.49 -6.22
C VAL A 313 -12.33 12.90 -7.68
N ASN A 314 -11.66 14.00 -8.03
CA ASN A 314 -11.59 14.48 -9.40
C ASN A 314 -10.79 13.56 -10.32
N LEU A 315 -9.71 12.98 -9.81
CA LEU A 315 -8.86 12.02 -10.54
C LEU A 315 -9.59 10.70 -10.76
N ALA A 316 -10.24 10.18 -9.72
CA ALA A 316 -11.00 8.93 -9.77
C ALA A 316 -12.20 9.02 -10.73
N CYS A 317 -12.98 10.11 -10.68
CA CYS A 317 -14.11 10.32 -11.59
C CYS A 317 -13.67 10.40 -13.06
N ARG A 318 -12.56 11.12 -13.36
CA ARG A 318 -12.02 11.21 -14.73
C ARG A 318 -11.56 9.85 -15.27
N TRP A 319 -11.08 8.97 -14.42
CA TRP A 319 -10.68 7.62 -14.84
C TRP A 319 -11.91 6.74 -15.08
N TRP A 320 -12.90 6.79 -14.17
CA TRP A 320 -14.11 5.97 -14.25
C TRP A 320 -14.94 6.24 -15.49
N THR A 321 -15.13 7.50 -15.86
CA THR A 321 -15.89 7.89 -17.07
C THR A 321 -15.26 7.38 -18.37
N ARG A 322 -13.95 7.19 -18.43
CA ARG A 322 -13.25 6.66 -19.62
C ARG A 322 -13.21 5.13 -19.69
N TYR A 323 -13.54 4.44 -18.59
CA TYR A 323 -13.56 2.98 -18.53
C TYR A 323 -14.95 2.40 -18.83
N LEU A 324 -15.99 3.23 -18.79
CA LEU A 324 -17.36 2.85 -19.12
C LEU A 324 -17.71 3.12 -20.60
N THR A 325 -16.84 3.78 -21.35
CA THR A 325 -16.90 3.96 -22.80
C THR A 325 -15.89 3.04 -23.51
#